data_62702787d96491e2ae467436963d5a51
#
_entry.id   62702787d96491e2ae467436963d5a51
#
_cell.length_a   1.000
_cell.length_b   1.000
_cell.length_c   1.000
_cell.angle_alpha   90.00
_cell.angle_beta   90.00
_cell.angle_gamma   90.00
#
_symmetry.space_group_name_H-M   'P 1'
#
loop_
_entity.id
_entity.type
_entity.pdbx_description
1 polymer ?
#
loop_
_entity_poly.entity_id
_entity_poly.type
_entity_poly.pdbx_seq_one_letter_code
_entity_poly.pdbx_strand_id
1 'polypeptide(L)'
;MNKRVGKLLVMILIVGMFGFFGYSLVTKGKHTDVGDKAYNFELPNLDGSKTKLTDYKGEVVILNYFASWCAPCKEEFPELAAFQKDYGKKYPLIMINRGETMDRINKVTKKNQEGMTYLFDYNAKISKLYNVTGQPETFVIDKQGIIREHYNGPVTEMQLYNWAKKYDK
;
A
#
# COMPACT_ATOMS: atom_id res chain seq x y z
N MET A 1 -33.35 -41.81 20.87
CA MET A 1 -33.20 -40.67 19.92
C MET A 1 -33.49 -41.18 18.52
N ASN A 2 -34.54 -40.66 17.89
CA ASN A 2 -35.06 -41.23 16.65
C ASN A 2 -34.05 -41.05 15.50
N LYS A 3 -33.66 -42.12 14.79
CA LYS A 3 -32.65 -42.09 13.71
C LYS A 3 -32.92 -41.01 12.64
N ARG A 4 -34.19 -40.62 12.45
CA ARG A 4 -34.60 -39.55 11.54
C ARG A 4 -34.22 -38.15 12.06
N VAL A 5 -34.34 -37.90 13.38
CA VAL A 5 -33.97 -36.62 14.03
C VAL A 5 -32.45 -36.44 13.99
N GLY A 6 -31.69 -37.53 14.23
CA GLY A 6 -30.23 -37.44 14.11
C GLY A 6 -29.73 -37.11 12.70
N LYS A 7 -30.34 -37.69 11.65
CA LYS A 7 -30.01 -37.32 10.25
C LYS A 7 -30.36 -35.89 9.91
N LEU A 8 -31.48 -35.37 10.41
CA LEU A 8 -31.89 -33.96 10.18
C LEU A 8 -30.92 -32.99 10.83
N LEU A 9 -30.49 -33.26 12.06
CA LEU A 9 -29.50 -32.43 12.76
C LEU A 9 -28.14 -32.40 12.05
N VAL A 10 -27.68 -33.56 11.54
CA VAL A 10 -26.42 -33.62 10.76
C VAL A 10 -26.53 -32.81 9.45
N MET A 11 -27.67 -32.91 8.74
CA MET A 11 -27.88 -32.13 7.53
C MET A 11 -27.88 -30.62 7.80
N ILE A 12 -28.52 -30.16 8.88
CA ILE A 12 -28.52 -28.73 9.26
C ILE A 12 -27.09 -28.25 9.60
N LEU A 13 -26.31 -29.07 10.31
CA LEU A 13 -24.92 -28.74 10.61
C LEU A 13 -24.06 -28.64 9.35
N ILE A 14 -24.23 -29.54 8.39
CA ILE A 14 -23.49 -29.51 7.12
C ILE A 14 -23.87 -28.28 6.31
N VAL A 15 -25.17 -27.97 6.17
CA VAL A 15 -25.63 -26.77 5.44
C VAL A 15 -25.14 -25.48 6.13
N GLY A 16 -25.20 -25.44 7.47
CA GLY A 16 -24.68 -24.32 8.26
C GLY A 16 -23.16 -24.14 8.07
N MET A 17 -22.42 -25.22 8.05
CA MET A 17 -20.96 -25.20 7.83
C MET A 17 -20.61 -24.73 6.41
N PHE A 18 -21.30 -25.22 5.37
CA PHE A 18 -21.10 -24.75 4.00
C PHE A 18 -21.54 -23.30 3.81
N GLY A 19 -22.65 -22.86 4.44
CA GLY A 19 -23.09 -21.48 4.45
C GLY A 19 -22.07 -20.56 5.13
N PHE A 20 -21.54 -20.96 6.29
CA PHE A 20 -20.50 -20.22 7.01
C PHE A 20 -19.18 -20.15 6.22
N PHE A 21 -18.78 -21.27 5.59
CA PHE A 21 -17.57 -21.32 4.78
C PHE A 21 -17.72 -20.47 3.50
N GLY A 22 -18.88 -20.55 2.82
CA GLY A 22 -19.19 -19.71 1.68
C GLY A 22 -19.23 -18.22 2.04
N TYR A 23 -19.87 -17.85 3.16
CA TYR A 23 -19.86 -16.49 3.69
C TYR A 23 -18.45 -16.00 4.02
N SER A 24 -17.61 -16.84 4.64
CA SER A 24 -16.21 -16.53 4.96
C SER A 24 -15.33 -16.34 3.71
N LEU A 25 -15.61 -17.06 2.62
CA LEU A 25 -14.89 -16.88 1.35
C LEU A 25 -15.29 -15.58 0.64
N VAL A 26 -16.56 -15.19 0.72
CA VAL A 26 -17.08 -13.95 0.11
C VAL A 26 -16.68 -12.71 0.92
N THR A 27 -16.52 -12.83 2.24
CA THR A 27 -16.11 -11.74 3.16
C THR A 27 -14.62 -11.64 3.38
N LYS A 28 -13.78 -12.44 2.68
CA LYS A 28 -12.34 -12.15 2.62
C LYS A 28 -12.18 -10.71 2.14
N GLY A 29 -11.66 -9.86 3.05
CA GLY A 29 -11.56 -8.41 2.85
C GLY A 29 -11.03 -8.10 1.44
N LYS A 30 -11.67 -7.15 0.77
CA LYS A 30 -11.20 -6.63 -0.52
C LYS A 30 -9.78 -6.08 -0.31
N HIS A 31 -8.79 -6.87 -0.65
CA HIS A 31 -7.43 -6.41 -0.81
C HIS A 31 -7.29 -5.85 -2.23
N THR A 32 -6.50 -4.81 -2.40
CA THR A 32 -6.14 -4.34 -3.74
C THR A 32 -5.08 -5.24 -4.33
N ASP A 33 -5.19 -5.47 -5.62
CA ASP A 33 -4.19 -6.16 -6.43
C ASP A 33 -3.91 -5.35 -7.71
N VAL A 34 -2.92 -5.78 -8.49
CA VAL A 34 -2.65 -5.20 -9.81
C VAL A 34 -3.89 -5.33 -10.70
N GLY A 35 -4.32 -4.21 -11.28
CA GLY A 35 -5.54 -4.11 -12.07
C GLY A 35 -6.73 -3.52 -11.30
N ASP A 36 -6.68 -3.50 -9.97
CA ASP A 36 -7.73 -2.91 -9.15
C ASP A 36 -7.59 -1.38 -9.07
N LYS A 37 -8.70 -0.72 -8.76
CA LYS A 37 -8.68 0.70 -8.43
C LYS A 37 -8.02 0.90 -7.07
N ALA A 38 -7.04 1.81 -7.02
CA ALA A 38 -6.37 2.19 -5.79
C ALA A 38 -7.37 2.74 -4.75
N TYR A 39 -7.25 2.35 -3.48
CA TYR A 39 -8.03 2.93 -2.40
C TYR A 39 -7.58 4.37 -2.15
N ASN A 40 -8.56 5.28 -2.08
CA ASN A 40 -8.30 6.62 -1.61
C ASN A 40 -7.91 6.62 -0.14
N PHE A 41 -7.01 7.51 0.19
CA PHE A 41 -6.62 7.78 1.57
C PHE A 41 -6.48 9.27 1.82
N GLU A 42 -6.54 9.66 3.08
CA GLU A 42 -6.12 10.95 3.59
C GLU A 42 -5.20 10.66 4.78
N LEU A 43 -3.92 10.98 4.65
CA LEU A 43 -2.90 10.72 5.66
C LEU A 43 -2.17 12.00 6.04
N PRO A 44 -1.75 12.15 7.32
CA PRO A 44 -0.97 13.30 7.77
C PRO A 44 0.45 13.26 7.22
N ASN A 45 0.98 14.44 6.91
CA ASN A 45 2.36 14.74 6.57
C ASN A 45 3.23 14.99 7.81
N LEU A 46 4.53 15.19 7.58
CA LEU A 46 5.50 15.60 8.63
C LEU A 46 5.17 16.94 9.28
N ASP A 47 4.58 17.87 8.56
CA ASP A 47 4.19 19.22 9.04
C ASP A 47 2.80 19.26 9.67
N GLY A 48 2.10 18.11 9.76
CA GLY A 48 0.75 17.99 10.29
C GLY A 48 -0.34 18.30 9.26
N SER A 49 -0.02 18.79 8.08
CA SER A 49 -0.98 18.88 6.98
C SER A 49 -1.42 17.50 6.53
N LYS A 50 -2.44 17.42 5.67
CA LYS A 50 -2.93 16.14 5.17
C LYS A 50 -2.82 16.10 3.65
N THR A 51 -2.47 14.92 3.14
CA THR A 51 -2.41 14.62 1.71
C THR A 51 -3.38 13.49 1.39
N LYS A 52 -4.09 13.64 0.28
CA LYS A 52 -5.02 12.64 -0.28
C LYS A 52 -4.42 12.05 -1.55
N LEU A 53 -4.69 10.77 -1.81
CA LEU A 53 -4.33 10.19 -3.11
C LEU A 53 -5.03 10.93 -4.27
N THR A 54 -6.23 11.46 -4.03
CA THR A 54 -6.99 12.24 -5.03
C THR A 54 -6.35 13.56 -5.43
N ASP A 55 -5.40 14.08 -4.65
CA ASP A 55 -4.67 15.31 -4.98
C ASP A 55 -3.76 15.13 -6.20
N TYR A 56 -3.43 13.88 -6.52
CA TYR A 56 -2.61 13.46 -7.67
C TYR A 56 -3.43 12.87 -8.82
N LYS A 57 -4.72 13.20 -8.90
CA LYS A 57 -5.60 12.68 -9.96
C LYS A 57 -5.10 13.12 -11.35
N GLY A 58 -4.94 12.16 -12.25
CA GLY A 58 -4.42 12.40 -13.61
C GLY A 58 -2.91 12.29 -13.73
N GLU A 59 -2.23 11.95 -12.64
CA GLU A 59 -0.78 11.70 -12.61
C GLU A 59 -0.48 10.22 -12.40
N VAL A 60 0.70 9.79 -12.84
CA VAL A 60 1.24 8.48 -12.44
C VAL A 60 1.91 8.65 -11.09
N VAL A 61 1.42 7.95 -10.08
CA VAL A 61 1.86 8.09 -8.68
C VAL A 61 2.56 6.83 -8.22
N ILE A 62 3.64 6.99 -7.49
CA ILE A 62 4.38 5.91 -6.85
C ILE A 62 4.17 5.99 -5.34
N LEU A 63 3.69 4.90 -4.75
CA LEU A 63 3.60 4.74 -3.30
C LEU A 63 4.69 3.76 -2.87
N ASN A 64 5.57 4.20 -1.96
CA ASN A 64 6.57 3.33 -1.34
C ASN A 64 6.30 3.22 0.16
N TYR A 65 6.05 1.99 0.62
CA TYR A 65 5.84 1.68 2.04
C TYR A 65 7.15 1.34 2.71
N PHE A 66 7.46 2.04 3.79
CA PHE A 66 8.72 1.89 4.51
C PHE A 66 8.55 1.92 6.04
N ALA A 67 9.60 1.52 6.76
CA ALA A 67 9.71 1.69 8.20
C ALA A 67 11.14 2.11 8.60
N SER A 68 11.28 2.84 9.70
CA SER A 68 12.58 3.36 10.16
C SER A 68 13.57 2.27 10.58
N TRP A 69 13.06 1.13 11.00
CA TRP A 69 13.84 -0.05 11.43
C TRP A 69 14.17 -1.02 10.30
N CYS A 70 13.60 -0.81 9.12
CA CYS A 70 13.76 -1.68 7.95
C CYS A 70 15.13 -1.42 7.30
N ALA A 71 16.03 -2.39 7.35
CA ALA A 71 17.38 -2.26 6.78
C ALA A 71 17.35 -2.13 5.25
N PRO A 72 16.61 -2.99 4.49
CA PRO A 72 16.49 -2.83 3.03
C PRO A 72 15.88 -1.50 2.61
N CYS A 73 14.96 -0.92 3.41
CA CYS A 73 14.40 0.40 3.12
C CYS A 73 15.48 1.49 3.18
N LYS A 74 16.42 1.38 4.12
CA LYS A 74 17.54 2.34 4.23
C LYS A 74 18.50 2.22 3.05
N GLU A 75 18.68 1.01 2.55
CA GLU A 75 19.55 0.75 1.40
C GLU A 75 18.97 1.30 0.10
N GLU A 76 17.63 1.30 -0.06
CA GLU A 76 16.98 1.86 -1.26
C GLU A 76 16.82 3.39 -1.22
N PHE A 77 16.92 4.06 -0.05
CA PHE A 77 16.73 5.52 0.05
C PHE A 77 17.55 6.35 -0.95
N PRO A 78 18.81 6.07 -1.26
CA PRO A 78 19.55 6.81 -2.28
C PRO A 78 18.89 6.76 -3.66
N GLU A 79 18.35 5.60 -4.05
CA GLU A 79 17.66 5.39 -5.32
C GLU A 79 16.33 6.18 -5.38
N LEU A 80 15.57 6.17 -4.27
CA LEU A 80 14.34 6.94 -4.15
C LEU A 80 14.62 8.46 -4.19
N ALA A 81 15.73 8.89 -3.55
CA ALA A 81 16.16 10.29 -3.56
C ALA A 81 16.58 10.75 -4.96
N ALA A 82 17.33 9.92 -5.69
CA ALA A 82 17.70 10.17 -7.08
C ALA A 82 16.45 10.27 -7.97
N PHE A 83 15.53 9.31 -7.86
CA PHE A 83 14.27 9.35 -8.59
C PHE A 83 13.46 10.61 -8.28
N GLN A 84 13.32 10.98 -7.02
CA GLN A 84 12.58 12.18 -6.60
C GLN A 84 13.19 13.46 -7.19
N LYS A 85 14.52 13.56 -7.17
CA LYS A 85 15.25 14.71 -7.72
C LYS A 85 15.05 14.84 -9.24
N ASP A 86 15.19 13.72 -9.96
CA ASP A 86 15.23 13.74 -11.43
C ASP A 86 13.84 13.67 -12.07
N TYR A 87 12.91 12.96 -11.43
CA TYR A 87 11.59 12.65 -11.99
C TYR A 87 10.40 13.02 -11.10
N GLY A 88 10.60 13.35 -9.82
CA GLY A 88 9.54 13.55 -8.83
C GLY A 88 8.57 14.71 -9.15
N LYS A 89 8.99 15.68 -9.96
CA LYS A 89 8.08 16.75 -10.46
C LYS A 89 7.04 16.22 -11.44
N LYS A 90 7.36 15.16 -12.17
CA LYS A 90 6.50 14.55 -13.18
C LYS A 90 5.77 13.31 -12.64
N TYR A 91 6.43 12.56 -11.79
CA TYR A 91 5.95 11.31 -11.21
C TYR A 91 6.06 11.39 -9.69
N PRO A 92 5.01 11.86 -9.01
CA PRO A 92 5.01 11.98 -7.55
C PRO A 92 5.40 10.67 -6.86
N LEU A 93 6.41 10.75 -5.99
CA LEU A 93 6.82 9.66 -5.10
C LEU A 93 6.34 9.97 -3.68
N ILE A 94 5.49 9.11 -3.14
CA ILE A 94 4.89 9.25 -1.82
C ILE A 94 5.43 8.13 -0.93
N MET A 95 6.14 8.52 0.11
CA MET A 95 6.68 7.64 1.13
C MET A 95 5.65 7.41 2.23
N ILE A 96 5.15 6.20 2.42
CA ILE A 96 4.15 5.89 3.43
C ILE A 96 4.79 5.10 4.58
N ASN A 97 4.83 5.72 5.75
CA ASN A 97 5.31 5.06 6.95
C ASN A 97 4.20 4.27 7.63
N ARG A 98 4.48 3.02 7.96
CA ARG A 98 3.53 2.10 8.58
C ARG A 98 3.71 2.02 10.09
N GLY A 99 2.80 2.65 10.84
CA GLY A 99 2.63 2.40 12.27
C GLY A 99 3.68 3.02 13.20
N GLU A 100 4.48 3.99 12.73
CA GLU A 100 5.49 4.66 13.55
C GLU A 100 5.11 6.13 13.85
N THR A 101 5.70 6.67 14.90
CA THR A 101 5.53 8.08 15.27
C THR A 101 6.45 9.00 14.45
N MET A 102 6.04 10.26 14.28
CA MET A 102 6.83 11.30 13.60
C MET A 102 8.25 11.43 14.13
N ASP A 103 8.44 11.37 15.48
CA ASP A 103 9.76 11.51 16.10
C ASP A 103 10.77 10.43 15.66
N ARG A 104 10.28 9.20 15.45
CA ARG A 104 11.12 8.12 14.93
C ARG A 104 11.58 8.39 13.51
N ILE A 105 10.64 8.81 12.68
CA ILE A 105 10.90 9.05 11.26
C ILE A 105 11.81 10.26 11.08
N ASN A 106 11.59 11.34 11.80
CA ASN A 106 12.46 12.53 11.76
C ASN A 106 13.94 12.21 12.02
N LYS A 107 14.23 11.24 12.90
CA LYS A 107 15.61 10.83 13.19
C LYS A 107 16.29 10.12 12.00
N VAL A 108 15.50 9.38 11.21
CA VAL A 108 16.01 8.58 10.09
C VAL A 108 16.02 9.38 8.79
N THR A 109 15.03 10.24 8.58
CA THR A 109 14.82 10.96 7.33
C THR A 109 15.53 12.31 7.26
N LYS A 110 16.02 12.86 8.38
CA LYS A 110 16.69 14.19 8.45
C LYS A 110 17.77 14.44 7.38
N LYS A 111 18.40 13.39 6.87
CA LYS A 111 19.43 13.48 5.82
C LYS A 111 18.87 13.34 4.39
N ASN A 112 17.64 12.89 4.22
CA ASN A 112 17.08 12.49 2.91
C ASN A 112 15.69 13.11 2.64
N GLN A 113 15.34 14.22 3.32
CA GLN A 113 13.98 14.82 3.26
C GLN A 113 13.74 15.75 2.07
N GLU A 114 14.77 16.12 1.32
CA GLU A 114 14.61 17.12 0.25
C GLU A 114 13.64 16.66 -0.82
N GLY A 115 12.47 17.30 -0.83
CA GLY A 115 11.46 17.17 -1.89
C GLY A 115 10.60 15.91 -1.84
N MET A 116 10.77 15.02 -0.85
CA MET A 116 9.92 13.82 -0.71
C MET A 116 8.69 14.10 0.14
N THR A 117 7.55 13.52 -0.24
CA THR A 117 6.32 13.54 0.56
C THR A 117 6.28 12.33 1.49
N TYR A 118 6.23 12.58 2.81
CA TYR A 118 6.15 11.53 3.84
C TYR A 118 4.80 11.53 4.51
N LEU A 119 4.08 10.41 4.41
CA LEU A 119 2.77 10.21 5.01
C LEU A 119 2.81 9.16 6.11
N PHE A 120 1.92 9.29 7.10
CA PHE A 120 1.88 8.42 8.28
C PHE A 120 0.58 7.64 8.38
N ASP A 121 0.66 6.33 8.17
CA ASP A 121 -0.44 5.39 8.40
C ASP A 121 -0.32 4.76 9.80
N TYR A 122 -0.57 5.59 10.85
CA TYR A 122 -0.35 5.24 12.28
C TYR A 122 -0.98 3.93 12.71
N ASN A 123 -2.16 3.60 12.23
CA ASN A 123 -2.90 2.40 12.59
C ASN A 123 -2.83 1.29 11.53
N ALA A 124 -1.97 1.48 10.54
CA ALA A 124 -1.78 0.56 9.41
C ALA A 124 -3.09 0.23 8.65
N LYS A 125 -4.07 1.15 8.67
CA LYS A 125 -5.36 0.94 8.01
C LYS A 125 -5.21 0.93 6.48
N ILE A 126 -4.46 1.88 5.95
CA ILE A 126 -4.24 2.00 4.50
C ILE A 126 -3.33 0.87 4.03
N SER A 127 -2.26 0.58 4.78
CA SER A 127 -1.38 -0.55 4.51
C SER A 127 -2.15 -1.88 4.42
N LYS A 128 -3.15 -2.09 5.28
CA LYS A 128 -4.02 -3.29 5.22
C LYS A 128 -4.91 -3.30 3.96
N LEU A 129 -5.47 -2.15 3.56
CA LEU A 129 -6.29 -2.04 2.34
C LEU A 129 -5.46 -2.34 1.08
N TYR A 130 -4.21 -1.91 1.05
CA TYR A 130 -3.24 -2.19 -0.02
C TYR A 130 -2.58 -3.57 0.10
N ASN A 131 -2.97 -4.38 1.09
CA ASN A 131 -2.39 -5.70 1.36
C ASN A 131 -0.85 -5.67 1.51
N VAL A 132 -0.34 -4.61 2.13
CA VAL A 132 1.10 -4.47 2.39
C VAL A 132 1.56 -5.54 3.37
N THR A 133 2.38 -6.46 2.91
CA THR A 133 2.85 -7.63 3.66
C THR A 133 4.24 -7.44 4.27
N GLY A 134 5.04 -6.55 3.66
CA GLY A 134 6.41 -6.27 4.09
C GLY A 134 6.84 -4.82 3.86
N GLN A 135 8.12 -4.55 4.05
CA GLN A 135 8.79 -3.31 3.67
C GLN A 135 10.22 -3.64 3.20
N PRO A 136 10.72 -2.95 2.16
CA PRO A 136 10.01 -1.96 1.36
C PRO A 136 9.01 -2.61 0.39
N GLU A 137 7.90 -1.93 0.12
CA GLU A 137 6.89 -2.41 -0.81
C GLU A 137 6.37 -1.24 -1.64
N THR A 138 6.38 -1.38 -2.98
CA THR A 138 6.11 -0.28 -3.91
C THR A 138 4.91 -0.58 -4.79
N PHE A 139 4.04 0.43 -4.96
CA PHE A 139 2.92 0.41 -5.88
C PHE A 139 3.06 1.53 -6.90
N VAL A 140 2.72 1.26 -8.16
CA VAL A 140 2.58 2.28 -9.21
C VAL A 140 1.12 2.37 -9.61
N ILE A 141 0.57 3.57 -9.54
CA ILE A 141 -0.83 3.89 -9.84
C ILE A 141 -0.85 4.76 -11.08
N ASP A 142 -1.65 4.40 -12.08
CA ASP A 142 -1.77 5.20 -13.31
C ASP A 142 -2.69 6.41 -13.16
N LYS A 143 -2.79 7.21 -14.24
CA LYS A 143 -3.62 8.42 -14.33
C LYS A 143 -5.12 8.17 -14.08
N GLN A 144 -5.59 6.94 -14.27
CA GLN A 144 -6.96 6.51 -14.03
C GLN A 144 -7.18 6.04 -12.59
N GLY A 145 -6.12 5.97 -11.79
CA GLY A 145 -6.13 5.49 -10.41
C GLY A 145 -6.14 3.96 -10.30
N ILE A 146 -5.64 3.26 -11.32
CA ILE A 146 -5.52 1.80 -11.33
C ILE A 146 -4.11 1.41 -10.91
N ILE A 147 -3.98 0.43 -10.01
CA ILE A 147 -2.70 -0.15 -9.62
C ILE A 147 -2.14 -0.94 -10.79
N ARG A 148 -0.96 -0.57 -11.25
CA ARG A 148 -0.30 -1.17 -12.42
C ARG A 148 0.90 -2.01 -12.08
N GLU A 149 1.62 -1.66 -11.02
CA GLU A 149 2.72 -2.47 -10.50
C GLU A 149 2.56 -2.59 -8.97
N HIS A 150 2.94 -3.75 -8.46
CA HIS A 150 3.06 -4.05 -7.05
C HIS A 150 4.33 -4.89 -6.86
N TYR A 151 5.28 -4.37 -6.11
CA TYR A 151 6.57 -5.00 -5.93
C TYR A 151 6.99 -5.01 -4.45
N ASN A 152 7.38 -6.18 -3.96
CA ASN A 152 7.86 -6.37 -2.60
C ASN A 152 9.39 -6.55 -2.64
N GLY A 153 10.10 -5.60 -2.08
CA GLY A 153 11.55 -5.52 -2.08
C GLY A 153 12.08 -4.15 -2.48
N PRO A 154 13.40 -3.91 -2.34
CA PRO A 154 14.03 -2.65 -2.71
C PRO A 154 13.98 -2.42 -4.22
N VAL A 155 13.78 -1.17 -4.61
CA VAL A 155 13.69 -0.72 -6.01
C VAL A 155 14.83 0.22 -6.35
N THR A 156 15.17 0.29 -7.64
CA THR A 156 16.14 1.27 -8.15
C THR A 156 15.44 2.44 -8.81
N GLU A 157 16.14 3.58 -8.92
CA GLU A 157 15.69 4.77 -9.66
C GLU A 157 15.22 4.42 -11.07
N MET A 158 16.02 3.65 -11.82
CA MET A 158 15.73 3.27 -13.19
C MET A 158 14.50 2.35 -13.30
N GLN A 159 14.28 1.48 -12.33
CA GLN A 159 13.09 0.62 -12.27
C GLN A 159 11.83 1.46 -12.07
N LEU A 160 11.84 2.41 -11.14
CA LEU A 160 10.74 3.34 -10.90
C LEU A 160 10.44 4.18 -12.13
N TYR A 161 11.47 4.74 -12.77
CA TYR A 161 11.32 5.53 -14.00
C TYR A 161 10.69 4.71 -15.14
N ASN A 162 11.16 3.49 -15.36
CA ASN A 162 10.63 2.62 -16.41
C ASN A 162 9.16 2.28 -16.18
N TRP A 163 8.76 2.00 -14.93
CA TRP A 163 7.37 1.77 -14.59
C TRP A 163 6.53 3.03 -14.79
N ALA A 164 6.95 4.16 -14.23
CA ALA A 164 6.20 5.40 -14.36
C ALA A 164 6.00 5.80 -15.83
N LYS A 165 7.06 5.75 -16.63
CA LYS A 165 7.02 6.05 -18.07
C LYS A 165 6.12 5.10 -18.87
N LYS A 166 6.10 3.81 -18.52
CA LYS A 166 5.26 2.78 -19.16
C LYS A 166 3.77 3.14 -19.07
N TYR A 167 3.35 3.73 -17.94
CA TYR A 167 1.96 4.04 -17.65
C TYR A 167 1.58 5.53 -17.79
N ASP A 168 2.49 6.35 -18.29
CA ASP A 168 2.28 7.79 -18.56
C ASP A 168 1.61 8.06 -19.93
N LYS A 169 0.87 7.11 -20.47
CA LYS A 169 0.19 7.21 -21.78
C LYS A 169 -1.15 7.91 -21.67
#